data_6c6ce6d0bb4d3b04edf55536244e0459
#
_entry.id   6c6ce6d0bb4d3b04edf55536244e0459
#
_cell.length_a   1.000
_cell.length_b   1.000
_cell.length_c   1.000
_cell.angle_alpha   90.00
_cell.angle_beta   90.00
_cell.angle_gamma   90.00
#
_symmetry.space_group_name_H-M   'P 1'
#
loop_
_entity.id
_entity.type
_entity.pdbx_description
1 polymer ?
#
loop_
_entity_poly.entity_id
_entity_poly.type
_entity_poly.pdbx_seq_one_letter_code
_entity_poly.pdbx_strand_id
1 'polypeptide(L)'
;MWRKKTSITITALLIIVGLTSCATSQIYAGNKKVGTYFVLPKHWHLISNKLLNQKEAESTAAGAADKLLRVQWQEAYSTELGVTPADVFSLNTPKGALAYIRVRTLSASELNSASYNSLRDIVVPISQWVSGTDKSAPEFSITDDLEIVDKGGRGVRTIYDFTGSDNVSQTVDQSAMISNDHRTLYILLIRSTTKFYKTHKKELTKIADSLTVRGAN
;
A
#
# COMPACT_ATOMS: atom_id res chain seq x y z
N MET A 1 5.86 -40.16 -77.43
CA MET A 1 5.02 -39.14 -76.89
C MET A 1 5.01 -39.31 -75.31
N TRP A 2 5.91 -38.61 -74.64
CA TRP A 2 6.21 -38.85 -73.20
C TRP A 2 5.66 -37.69 -72.39
N ARG A 3 4.65 -37.96 -71.56
CA ARG A 3 4.09 -36.99 -70.68
C ARG A 3 4.91 -36.92 -69.35
N LYS A 4 5.58 -35.84 -69.14
CA LYS A 4 6.22 -35.52 -67.87
C LYS A 4 5.15 -35.15 -66.83
N LYS A 5 5.09 -35.90 -65.71
CA LYS A 5 4.31 -35.56 -64.54
C LYS A 5 5.17 -34.64 -63.62
N THR A 6 4.76 -33.41 -63.51
CA THR A 6 5.34 -32.46 -62.51
C THR A 6 4.71 -32.68 -61.15
N SER A 7 5.50 -33.18 -60.21
CA SER A 7 5.12 -33.21 -58.75
C SER A 7 5.29 -31.84 -58.12
N ILE A 8 4.21 -31.28 -57.71
CA ILE A 8 4.21 -30.05 -56.88
C ILE A 8 4.33 -30.47 -55.40
N THR A 9 5.50 -30.23 -54.83
CA THR A 9 5.75 -30.42 -53.38
C THR A 9 5.27 -29.17 -52.67
N ILE A 10 4.13 -29.27 -51.95
CA ILE A 10 3.61 -28.20 -51.08
C ILE A 10 4.35 -28.30 -49.76
N THR A 11 5.30 -27.39 -49.54
CA THR A 11 5.98 -27.23 -48.27
C THR A 11 5.05 -26.43 -47.35
N ALA A 12 4.37 -27.13 -46.45
CA ALA A 12 3.58 -26.48 -45.37
C ALA A 12 4.53 -25.86 -44.34
N LEU A 13 4.68 -24.55 -44.39
CA LEU A 13 5.41 -23.76 -43.40
C LEU A 13 4.52 -23.64 -42.16
N LEU A 14 4.77 -24.48 -41.16
CA LEU A 14 4.14 -24.37 -39.82
C LEU A 14 4.68 -23.13 -39.13
N ILE A 15 3.93 -22.03 -39.12
CA ILE A 15 4.17 -20.87 -38.31
C ILE A 15 3.71 -21.22 -36.90
N ILE A 16 4.64 -21.64 -36.03
CA ILE A 16 4.42 -21.74 -34.58
C ILE A 16 4.37 -20.33 -34.05
N VAL A 17 3.17 -19.77 -33.96
CA VAL A 17 2.92 -18.53 -33.17
C VAL A 17 3.10 -18.92 -31.73
N GLY A 18 4.30 -18.65 -31.20
CA GLY A 18 4.57 -18.74 -29.78
C GLY A 18 3.65 -17.79 -29.03
N LEU A 19 2.57 -18.31 -28.44
CA LEU A 19 1.79 -17.63 -27.42
C LEU A 19 2.72 -17.44 -26.23
N THR A 20 3.50 -16.35 -26.25
CA THR A 20 4.14 -15.84 -25.02
C THR A 20 3.02 -15.48 -24.07
N SER A 21 2.65 -16.44 -23.22
CA SER A 21 1.83 -16.20 -22.05
C SER A 21 2.50 -15.06 -21.29
N CYS A 22 1.97 -13.85 -21.37
CA CYS A 22 2.31 -12.76 -20.49
C CYS A 22 1.90 -13.20 -19.09
N ALA A 23 2.75 -13.99 -18.42
CA ALA A 23 2.60 -14.22 -17.00
C ALA A 23 2.57 -12.83 -16.35
N THR A 24 1.42 -12.47 -15.77
CA THR A 24 1.26 -11.18 -15.11
C THR A 24 2.40 -11.02 -14.11
N SER A 25 3.25 -10.03 -14.34
CA SER A 25 4.40 -9.71 -13.47
C SER A 25 3.96 -8.98 -12.20
N GLN A 26 2.69 -9.12 -11.79
CA GLN A 26 2.04 -8.35 -10.75
C GLN A 26 1.24 -9.23 -9.79
N ILE A 27 1.14 -8.77 -8.55
CA ILE A 27 0.24 -9.26 -7.52
C ILE A 27 -0.94 -8.30 -7.45
N TYR A 28 -2.17 -8.82 -7.52
CA TYR A 28 -3.39 -8.07 -7.28
C TYR A 28 -3.81 -8.32 -5.83
N ALA A 29 -3.42 -7.41 -4.94
CA ALA A 29 -3.84 -7.43 -3.54
C ALA A 29 -5.22 -6.81 -3.41
N GLY A 30 -6.13 -7.43 -2.65
CA GLY A 30 -7.44 -6.83 -2.47
C GLY A 30 -8.41 -7.68 -1.67
N ASN A 31 -9.44 -7.02 -1.19
CA ASN A 31 -10.53 -7.64 -0.45
C ASN A 31 -11.88 -7.14 -0.96
N LYS A 32 -12.64 -8.06 -1.59
CA LYS A 32 -13.96 -7.74 -2.18
C LYS A 32 -14.98 -7.28 -1.15
N LYS A 33 -14.92 -7.79 0.09
CA LYS A 33 -15.88 -7.43 1.15
C LYS A 33 -15.77 -5.97 1.57
N VAL A 34 -14.55 -5.42 1.53
CA VAL A 34 -14.32 -4.01 1.86
C VAL A 34 -14.10 -3.14 0.61
N GLY A 35 -14.22 -3.72 -0.57
CA GLY A 35 -14.15 -3.02 -1.85
C GLY A 35 -12.82 -2.30 -2.11
N THR A 36 -11.69 -2.87 -1.68
CA THR A 36 -10.38 -2.23 -1.76
C THR A 36 -9.39 -3.12 -2.50
N TYR A 37 -8.60 -2.50 -3.39
CA TYR A 37 -7.63 -3.19 -4.25
C TYR A 37 -6.42 -2.31 -4.50
N PHE A 38 -5.25 -2.93 -4.67
CA PHE A 38 -4.05 -2.29 -5.20
C PHE A 38 -3.13 -3.32 -5.87
N VAL A 39 -2.11 -2.87 -6.57
CA VAL A 39 -1.27 -3.72 -7.42
C VAL A 39 0.19 -3.58 -7.01
N LEU A 40 0.87 -4.72 -6.87
CA LEU A 40 2.29 -4.80 -6.54
C LEU A 40 3.06 -5.62 -7.58
N PRO A 41 4.37 -5.40 -7.75
CA PRO A 41 5.24 -6.31 -8.49
C PRO A 41 5.33 -7.69 -7.82
N LYS A 42 5.58 -8.76 -8.59
CA LYS A 42 5.65 -10.15 -8.08
C LYS A 42 6.74 -10.41 -7.05
N HIS A 43 7.80 -9.62 -7.02
CA HIS A 43 8.90 -9.83 -6.09
C HIS A 43 8.61 -9.33 -4.67
N TRP A 44 7.42 -8.78 -4.42
CA TRP A 44 7.00 -8.41 -3.07
C TRP A 44 6.45 -9.61 -2.31
N HIS A 45 6.82 -9.75 -1.04
CA HIS A 45 6.51 -10.87 -0.16
C HIS A 45 5.38 -10.51 0.79
N LEU A 46 4.32 -11.33 0.81
CA LEU A 46 3.13 -11.11 1.65
C LEU A 46 3.41 -11.39 3.12
N ILE A 47 2.99 -10.47 3.98
CA ILE A 47 2.78 -10.65 5.42
C ILE A 47 1.27 -10.65 5.65
N SER A 48 0.72 -11.83 5.95
CA SER A 48 -0.73 -12.07 5.88
C SER A 48 -1.51 -11.36 6.98
N ASN A 49 -2.79 -11.09 6.71
CA ASN A 49 -3.75 -10.57 7.69
C ASN A 49 -3.75 -11.38 9.01
N LYS A 50 -3.65 -12.71 8.93
CA LYS A 50 -3.60 -13.56 10.13
C LYS A 50 -2.41 -13.22 11.03
N LEU A 51 -1.21 -13.10 10.45
CA LEU A 51 0.00 -12.79 11.21
C LEU A 51 -0.05 -11.38 11.81
N LEU A 52 -0.56 -10.41 11.06
CA LEU A 52 -0.73 -9.04 11.55
C LEU A 52 -1.73 -8.97 12.71
N ASN A 53 -2.90 -9.61 12.57
CA ASN A 53 -3.90 -9.67 13.64
C ASN A 53 -3.37 -10.37 14.90
N GLN A 54 -2.62 -11.45 14.74
CA GLN A 54 -1.97 -12.13 15.88
C GLN A 54 -1.00 -11.21 16.61
N LYS A 55 -0.18 -10.47 15.86
CA LYS A 55 0.76 -9.51 16.47
C LYS A 55 0.06 -8.35 17.18
N GLU A 56 -1.00 -7.79 16.60
CA GLU A 56 -1.78 -6.74 17.27
C GLU A 56 -2.48 -7.25 18.54
N ALA A 57 -2.94 -8.50 18.55
CA ALA A 57 -3.58 -9.12 19.72
C ALA A 57 -2.65 -9.27 20.93
N GLU A 58 -1.32 -9.26 20.72
CA GLU A 58 -0.32 -9.25 21.78
C GLU A 58 -0.22 -7.89 22.51
N SER A 59 -0.81 -6.84 21.95
CA SER A 59 -0.70 -5.50 22.51
C SER A 59 -1.50 -5.37 23.80
N THR A 60 -0.84 -4.93 24.86
CA THR A 60 -1.46 -4.61 26.18
C THR A 60 -1.84 -3.14 26.31
N ALA A 61 -1.65 -2.33 25.27
CA ALA A 61 -2.00 -0.91 25.31
C ALA A 61 -3.51 -0.71 25.50
N ALA A 62 -3.89 0.32 26.23
CA ALA A 62 -5.29 0.67 26.44
C ALA A 62 -6.05 0.82 25.10
N GLY A 63 -7.17 0.14 24.96
CA GLY A 63 -8.00 0.16 23.75
C GLY A 63 -7.45 -0.63 22.56
N ALA A 64 -6.34 -1.38 22.71
CA ALA A 64 -5.78 -2.18 21.61
C ALA A 64 -6.78 -3.24 21.11
N ALA A 65 -7.45 -3.95 22.00
CA ALA A 65 -8.48 -4.94 21.64
C ALA A 65 -9.62 -4.30 20.85
N ASP A 66 -10.13 -3.14 21.26
CA ASP A 66 -11.19 -2.41 20.55
C ASP A 66 -10.74 -1.93 19.17
N LYS A 67 -9.48 -1.50 19.06
CA LYS A 67 -8.90 -1.13 17.74
C LYS A 67 -8.81 -2.32 16.81
N LEU A 68 -8.39 -3.48 17.33
CA LEU A 68 -8.30 -4.72 16.54
C LEU A 68 -9.69 -5.21 16.09
N LEU A 69 -10.72 -5.14 16.93
CA LEU A 69 -12.09 -5.51 16.58
C LEU A 69 -12.67 -4.67 15.43
N ARG A 70 -12.14 -3.47 15.19
CA ARG A 70 -12.56 -2.60 14.08
C ARG A 70 -11.86 -2.91 12.77
N VAL A 71 -10.79 -3.71 12.78
CA VAL A 71 -10.05 -4.09 11.57
C VAL A 71 -10.91 -5.04 10.74
N GLN A 72 -11.22 -4.62 9.54
CA GLN A 72 -11.97 -5.43 8.56
C GLN A 72 -11.01 -6.22 7.66
N TRP A 73 -9.87 -5.61 7.34
CA TRP A 73 -8.81 -6.22 6.53
C TRP A 73 -7.50 -5.49 6.72
N GLN A 74 -6.41 -6.23 6.78
CA GLN A 74 -5.06 -5.69 6.69
C GLN A 74 -4.10 -6.71 6.10
N GLU A 75 -3.14 -6.24 5.32
CA GLU A 75 -2.03 -7.02 4.78
C GLU A 75 -0.82 -6.11 4.64
N ALA A 76 0.36 -6.71 4.66
CA ALA A 76 1.58 -6.01 4.33
C ALA A 76 2.40 -6.79 3.31
N TYR A 77 3.24 -6.08 2.60
CA TYR A 77 4.12 -6.63 1.57
C TYR A 77 5.48 -5.98 1.69
N SER A 78 6.55 -6.74 1.52
CA SER A 78 7.91 -6.23 1.58
C SER A 78 8.73 -6.68 0.38
N THR A 79 9.67 -5.84 -0.06
CA THR A 79 10.69 -6.23 -1.04
C THR A 79 11.71 -7.20 -0.45
N GLU A 80 11.80 -7.29 0.88
CA GLU A 80 12.76 -8.13 1.59
C GLU A 80 12.09 -9.33 2.25
N LEU A 81 12.76 -10.47 2.20
CA LEU A 81 12.37 -11.66 2.95
C LEU A 81 12.63 -11.49 4.45
N GLY A 82 11.82 -12.14 5.27
CA GLY A 82 12.02 -12.17 6.73
C GLY A 82 11.53 -10.93 7.47
N VAL A 83 10.85 -9.99 6.80
CA VAL A 83 10.13 -8.90 7.47
C VAL A 83 8.97 -9.48 8.27
N THR A 84 8.90 -9.11 9.53
CA THR A 84 7.93 -9.63 10.50
C THR A 84 6.77 -8.65 10.72
N PRO A 85 5.64 -9.10 11.31
CA PRO A 85 4.58 -8.19 11.74
C PRO A 85 5.05 -7.09 12.70
N ALA A 86 6.05 -7.35 13.53
CA ALA A 86 6.63 -6.34 14.41
C ALA A 86 7.30 -5.19 13.63
N ASP A 87 7.98 -5.52 12.53
CA ASP A 87 8.59 -4.51 11.64
C ASP A 87 7.52 -3.65 10.94
N VAL A 88 6.37 -4.24 10.59
CA VAL A 88 5.24 -3.51 9.98
C VAL A 88 4.69 -2.44 10.91
N PHE A 89 4.55 -2.76 12.20
CA PHE A 89 3.99 -1.83 13.21
C PHE A 89 5.03 -0.92 13.86
N SER A 90 6.31 -1.14 13.57
CA SER A 90 7.40 -0.29 14.06
C SER A 90 7.50 1.00 13.23
N LEU A 91 7.88 2.11 13.88
CA LEU A 91 8.30 3.35 13.18
C LEU A 91 9.78 3.33 12.78
N ASN A 92 10.53 2.29 13.16
CA ASN A 92 11.91 2.13 12.71
C ASN A 92 11.95 1.98 11.19
N THR A 93 13.08 2.37 10.59
CA THR A 93 13.25 2.30 9.15
C THR A 93 13.16 0.84 8.66
N PRO A 94 12.29 0.52 7.71
CA PRO A 94 12.15 -0.83 7.20
C PRO A 94 13.37 -1.24 6.38
N LYS A 95 13.69 -2.53 6.40
CA LYS A 95 14.62 -3.11 5.43
C LYS A 95 13.94 -3.15 4.07
N GLY A 96 14.53 -2.52 3.06
CA GLY A 96 13.93 -2.36 1.73
C GLY A 96 12.69 -1.46 1.72
N ALA A 97 11.67 -1.84 0.97
CA ALA A 97 10.38 -1.16 0.98
C ALA A 97 9.29 -2.04 1.61
N LEU A 98 8.36 -1.39 2.28
CA LEU A 98 7.20 -1.98 2.94
C LEU A 98 5.94 -1.28 2.44
N ALA A 99 4.95 -2.02 1.95
CA ALA A 99 3.60 -1.55 1.67
C ALA A 99 2.64 -2.19 2.68
N TYR A 100 1.84 -1.39 3.37
CA TYR A 100 0.88 -1.86 4.35
C TYR A 100 -0.49 -1.26 4.06
N ILE A 101 -1.48 -2.11 3.87
CA ILE A 101 -2.88 -1.75 3.72
C ILE A 101 -3.65 -2.08 4.99
N ARG A 102 -4.50 -1.16 5.44
CA ARG A 102 -5.43 -1.38 6.54
C ARG A 102 -6.78 -0.78 6.22
N VAL A 103 -7.83 -1.56 6.42
CA VAL A 103 -9.22 -1.13 6.33
C VAL A 103 -9.88 -1.40 7.68
N ARG A 104 -10.47 -0.37 8.27
CA ARG A 104 -11.14 -0.47 9.57
C ARG A 104 -12.37 0.42 9.66
N THR A 105 -13.29 0.07 10.53
CA THR A 105 -14.36 1.00 10.91
C THR A 105 -13.85 2.12 11.81
N LEU A 106 -14.45 3.29 11.70
CA LEU A 106 -14.22 4.42 12.59
C LEU A 106 -15.00 4.24 13.90
N SER A 107 -14.45 4.73 15.02
CA SER A 107 -15.17 4.88 16.28
C SER A 107 -16.12 6.06 16.22
N ALA A 108 -17.08 6.13 17.14
CA ALA A 108 -17.98 7.28 17.24
C ALA A 108 -17.23 8.62 17.44
N SER A 109 -16.13 8.62 18.22
CA SER A 109 -15.30 9.79 18.39
C SER A 109 -14.56 10.19 17.11
N GLU A 110 -14.03 9.21 16.37
CA GLU A 110 -13.35 9.46 15.09
C GLU A 110 -14.31 9.97 14.01
N LEU A 111 -15.56 9.48 13.98
CA LEU A 111 -16.60 9.98 13.05
C LEU A 111 -16.83 11.49 13.20
N ASN A 112 -16.81 11.98 14.45
CA ASN A 112 -17.06 13.39 14.76
C ASN A 112 -15.83 14.28 14.55
N SER A 113 -14.62 13.72 14.53
CA SER A 113 -13.36 14.45 14.40
C SER A 113 -12.62 14.22 13.08
N ALA A 114 -13.20 13.43 12.19
CA ALA A 114 -12.59 13.11 10.91
C ALA A 114 -12.40 14.37 10.05
N SER A 115 -11.17 14.63 9.67
CA SER A 115 -10.76 15.77 8.84
C SER A 115 -9.55 15.38 7.98
N TYR A 116 -9.20 16.18 7.00
CA TYR A 116 -7.98 15.94 6.24
C TYR A 116 -6.72 15.96 7.14
N ASN A 117 -6.69 16.80 8.17
CA ASN A 117 -5.58 16.79 9.12
C ASN A 117 -5.51 15.47 9.90
N SER A 118 -6.64 14.95 10.39
CA SER A 118 -6.64 13.65 11.08
C SER A 118 -6.25 12.48 10.15
N LEU A 119 -6.48 12.61 8.84
CA LEU A 119 -6.00 11.65 7.84
C LEU A 119 -4.49 11.77 7.57
N ARG A 120 -3.92 12.97 7.65
CA ARG A 120 -2.46 13.17 7.56
C ARG A 120 -1.74 12.59 8.78
N ASP A 121 -2.35 12.67 9.95
CA ASP A 121 -1.76 12.32 11.25
C ASP A 121 -1.82 10.83 11.61
N ILE A 122 -2.12 9.95 10.66
CA ILE A 122 -2.31 8.51 10.93
C ILE A 122 -1.04 7.80 11.41
N VAL A 123 0.12 8.13 10.84
CA VAL A 123 1.40 7.49 11.18
C VAL A 123 2.17 8.33 12.20
N VAL A 124 2.30 9.61 11.93
CA VAL A 124 2.98 10.59 12.78
C VAL A 124 2.17 11.88 12.80
N PRO A 125 2.29 12.75 13.83
CA PRO A 125 1.48 13.96 13.95
C PRO A 125 1.96 15.09 13.01
N ILE A 126 1.91 14.85 11.70
CA ILE A 126 2.41 15.76 10.65
C ILE A 126 1.82 17.16 10.79
N SER A 127 0.52 17.28 11.08
CA SER A 127 -0.12 18.60 11.22
C SER A 127 0.43 19.39 12.41
N GLN A 128 0.81 18.70 13.49
CA GLN A 128 1.45 19.33 14.66
C GLN A 128 2.91 19.72 14.34
N TRP A 129 3.60 18.92 13.54
CA TRP A 129 4.95 19.24 13.10
C TRP A 129 4.96 20.48 12.20
N VAL A 130 4.05 20.53 11.21
CA VAL A 130 3.91 21.68 10.31
C VAL A 130 3.53 22.96 11.05
N SER A 131 2.63 22.87 12.04
CA SER A 131 2.24 24.04 12.84
C SER A 131 3.29 24.45 13.88
N GLY A 132 4.34 23.64 14.07
CA GLY A 132 5.36 23.88 15.10
C GLY A 132 4.86 23.75 16.54
N THR A 133 3.71 23.11 16.74
CA THR A 133 3.14 22.88 18.09
C THR A 133 3.81 21.71 18.82
N ASP A 134 4.31 20.73 18.07
CA ASP A 134 5.14 19.65 18.60
C ASP A 134 6.61 20.07 18.61
N LYS A 135 7.15 20.36 19.80
CA LYS A 135 8.57 20.74 19.98
C LYS A 135 9.53 19.56 19.90
N SER A 136 9.03 18.34 19.90
CA SER A 136 9.82 17.10 19.75
C SER A 136 9.85 16.59 18.31
N ALA A 137 9.28 17.34 17.36
CA ALA A 137 9.28 16.97 15.96
C ALA A 137 10.72 16.70 15.44
N PRO A 138 10.96 15.57 14.79
CA PRO A 138 12.24 15.30 14.17
C PRO A 138 12.47 16.24 12.97
N GLU A 139 13.64 16.16 12.35
CA GLU A 139 13.82 16.74 11.02
C GLU A 139 12.85 16.05 10.04
N PHE A 140 12.02 16.84 9.35
CA PHE A 140 11.05 16.35 8.40
C PHE A 140 10.87 17.29 7.21
N SER A 141 10.36 16.75 6.10
CA SER A 141 9.94 17.56 4.94
C SER A 141 8.73 16.92 4.26
N ILE A 142 7.77 17.72 3.85
CA ILE A 142 6.64 17.26 3.03
C ILE A 142 7.02 17.46 1.57
N THR A 143 7.00 16.36 0.81
CA THR A 143 7.32 16.36 -0.63
C THR A 143 6.07 16.58 -1.46
N ASP A 144 4.92 16.02 -1.01
CA ASP A 144 3.65 16.11 -1.74
C ASP A 144 2.46 15.98 -0.76
N ASP A 145 1.36 16.65 -1.05
CA ASP A 145 0.12 16.60 -0.27
C ASP A 145 -1.09 16.86 -1.18
N LEU A 146 -1.76 15.78 -1.56
CA LEU A 146 -2.81 15.79 -2.59
C LEU A 146 -4.13 15.30 -2.03
N GLU A 147 -5.22 15.93 -2.43
CA GLU A 147 -6.55 15.35 -2.26
C GLU A 147 -6.74 14.19 -3.24
N ILE A 148 -7.25 13.07 -2.75
CA ILE A 148 -7.57 11.89 -3.57
C ILE A 148 -9.05 11.56 -3.46
N VAL A 149 -9.66 11.23 -4.61
CA VAL A 149 -11.08 10.88 -4.71
C VAL A 149 -11.22 9.61 -5.53
N ASP A 150 -11.97 8.65 -5.01
CA ASP A 150 -12.39 7.45 -5.74
C ASP A 150 -13.90 7.22 -5.54
N LYS A 151 -14.46 6.23 -6.24
CA LYS A 151 -15.90 5.95 -6.19
C LYS A 151 -16.42 5.68 -4.79
N GLY A 152 -15.62 5.01 -3.95
CA GLY A 152 -16.00 4.57 -2.61
C GLY A 152 -15.61 5.53 -1.49
N GLY A 153 -14.89 6.60 -1.77
CA GLY A 153 -14.43 7.51 -0.73
C GLY A 153 -13.54 8.64 -1.21
N ARG A 154 -13.13 9.49 -0.27
CA ARG A 154 -12.20 10.61 -0.49
C ARG A 154 -11.22 10.73 0.66
N GLY A 155 -10.09 11.37 0.41
CA GLY A 155 -9.07 11.53 1.42
C GLY A 155 -7.86 12.32 0.94
N VAL A 156 -6.72 12.01 1.52
CA VAL A 156 -5.44 12.67 1.20
C VAL A 156 -4.36 11.64 0.95
N ARG A 157 -3.43 11.98 0.07
CA ARG A 157 -2.14 11.33 -0.07
C ARG A 157 -1.07 12.33 0.32
N THR A 158 -0.30 11.98 1.32
CA THR A 158 0.80 12.81 1.82
C THR A 158 2.11 12.04 1.69
N ILE A 159 3.10 12.64 1.04
CA ILE A 159 4.45 12.07 0.91
C ILE A 159 5.38 12.94 1.73
N TYR A 160 6.06 12.34 2.69
CA TYR A 160 6.97 13.06 3.57
C TYR A 160 8.19 12.22 3.95
N ASP A 161 9.28 12.92 4.18
CA ASP A 161 10.51 12.38 4.75
C ASP A 161 10.61 12.78 6.22
N PHE A 162 11.11 11.89 7.05
CA PHE A 162 11.50 12.22 8.42
C PHE A 162 12.66 11.34 8.88
N THR A 163 13.42 11.82 9.87
CA THR A 163 14.51 11.07 10.46
C THR A 163 14.00 10.29 11.67
N GLY A 164 14.09 8.97 11.61
CA GLY A 164 13.66 8.08 12.70
C GLY A 164 14.60 8.14 13.91
N SER A 165 14.23 7.43 14.99
CA SER A 165 15.07 7.29 16.20
C SER A 165 16.38 6.54 15.95
N ASP A 166 16.49 5.83 14.85
CA ASP A 166 17.69 5.15 14.34
C ASP A 166 18.62 6.07 13.54
N ASN A 167 18.33 7.38 13.49
CA ASN A 167 19.03 8.40 12.69
C ASN A 167 19.05 8.10 11.18
N VAL A 168 18.10 7.31 10.70
CA VAL A 168 17.95 7.03 9.27
C VAL A 168 16.77 7.82 8.72
N SER A 169 17.01 8.56 7.63
CA SER A 169 15.93 9.25 6.91
C SER A 169 15.08 8.25 6.15
N GLN A 170 13.78 8.26 6.40
CA GLN A 170 12.80 7.44 5.72
C GLN A 170 11.74 8.29 5.03
N THR A 171 11.22 7.77 3.92
CA THR A 171 10.07 8.32 3.21
C THR A 171 8.84 7.50 3.53
N VAL A 172 7.76 8.19 3.85
CA VAL A 172 6.41 7.64 3.96
C VAL A 172 5.55 8.24 2.85
N ASP A 173 4.94 7.38 2.05
CA ASP A 173 3.92 7.71 1.07
C ASP A 173 2.61 7.13 1.60
N GLN A 174 1.78 8.00 2.15
CA GLN A 174 0.56 7.65 2.87
C GLN A 174 -0.66 8.08 2.06
N SER A 175 -1.51 7.13 1.69
CA SER A 175 -2.85 7.40 1.20
C SER A 175 -3.86 7.02 2.29
N ALA A 176 -4.68 7.97 2.72
CA ALA A 176 -5.70 7.79 3.73
C ALA A 176 -7.04 8.32 3.23
N MET A 177 -8.07 7.46 3.20
CA MET A 177 -9.38 7.79 2.65
C MET A 177 -10.50 7.39 3.63
N ILE A 178 -11.56 8.15 3.62
CA ILE A 178 -12.80 7.83 4.33
C ILE A 178 -13.87 7.46 3.30
N SER A 179 -14.63 6.40 3.56
CA SER A 179 -15.79 6.00 2.74
C SER A 179 -16.83 7.11 2.61
N ASN A 180 -17.65 7.06 1.56
CA ASN A 180 -18.72 8.05 1.32
C ASN A 180 -19.76 8.11 2.45
N ASP A 181 -19.98 6.99 3.18
CA ASP A 181 -20.83 6.94 4.36
C ASP A 181 -20.13 7.35 5.65
N HIS A 182 -18.86 7.77 5.56
CA HIS A 182 -17.99 8.22 6.64
C HIS A 182 -17.69 7.16 7.73
N ARG A 183 -17.95 5.87 7.49
CA ARG A 183 -17.82 4.80 8.51
C ARG A 183 -16.53 4.01 8.42
N THR A 184 -15.89 3.99 7.27
CA THR A 184 -14.71 3.16 7.01
C THR A 184 -13.52 4.02 6.66
N LEU A 185 -12.37 3.69 7.26
CA LEU A 185 -11.06 4.28 6.96
C LEU A 185 -10.23 3.27 6.19
N TYR A 186 -9.69 3.71 5.06
CA TYR A 186 -8.77 2.99 4.18
C TYR A 186 -7.41 3.66 4.27
N ILE A 187 -6.37 2.88 4.53
CA ILE A 187 -5.00 3.39 4.67
C ILE A 187 -4.09 2.51 3.83
N LEU A 188 -3.34 3.10 2.91
CA LEU A 188 -2.20 2.47 2.26
C LEU A 188 -0.95 3.26 2.63
N LEU A 189 0.02 2.58 3.24
CA LEU A 189 1.32 3.14 3.60
C LEU A 189 2.41 2.45 2.77
N ILE A 190 3.26 3.24 2.14
CA ILE A 190 4.48 2.75 1.52
C ILE A 190 5.64 3.41 2.25
N ARG A 191 6.53 2.61 2.82
CA ARG A 191 7.66 3.09 3.62
C ARG A 191 8.96 2.47 3.14
N SER A 192 10.02 3.26 3.14
CA SER A 192 11.38 2.81 2.87
C SER A 192 12.39 3.85 3.35
N THR A 193 13.69 3.56 3.26
CA THR A 193 14.69 4.65 3.39
C THR A 193 14.45 5.69 2.29
N THR A 194 14.70 6.95 2.57
CA THR A 194 14.58 8.03 1.57
C THR A 194 15.44 7.76 0.33
N LYS A 195 16.62 7.16 0.50
CA LYS A 195 17.47 6.74 -0.61
C LYS A 195 16.80 5.69 -1.48
N PHE A 196 16.21 4.66 -0.88
CA PHE A 196 15.49 3.60 -1.62
C PHE A 196 14.29 4.18 -2.36
N TYR A 197 13.48 5.03 -1.68
CA TYR A 197 12.32 5.67 -2.28
C TYR A 197 12.70 6.48 -3.53
N LYS A 198 13.73 7.32 -3.45
CA LYS A 198 14.21 8.12 -4.59
C LYS A 198 14.63 7.25 -5.77
N THR A 199 15.34 6.14 -5.51
CA THR A 199 15.81 5.22 -6.56
C THR A 199 14.67 4.45 -7.22
N HIS A 200 13.64 4.07 -6.46
CA HIS A 200 12.50 3.26 -6.92
C HIS A 200 11.19 4.06 -7.03
N LYS A 201 11.27 5.39 -7.07
CA LYS A 201 10.12 6.30 -7.03
C LYS A 201 9.03 5.88 -8.00
N LYS A 202 9.39 5.57 -9.26
CA LYS A 202 8.42 5.18 -10.30
C LYS A 202 7.61 3.93 -9.93
N GLU A 203 8.24 2.92 -9.33
CA GLU A 203 7.57 1.70 -8.89
C GLU A 203 6.68 1.97 -7.69
N LEU A 204 7.21 2.63 -6.65
CA LEU A 204 6.49 2.92 -5.40
C LEU A 204 5.28 3.84 -5.64
N THR A 205 5.46 4.88 -6.45
CA THR A 205 4.35 5.75 -6.89
C THR A 205 3.28 4.96 -7.64
N LYS A 206 3.67 4.04 -8.54
CA LYS A 206 2.71 3.21 -9.27
C LYS A 206 1.91 2.29 -8.34
N ILE A 207 2.50 1.79 -7.26
CA ILE A 207 1.78 1.01 -6.24
C ILE A 207 0.75 1.91 -5.55
N ALA A 208 1.14 3.09 -5.08
CA ALA A 208 0.23 4.04 -4.43
C ALA A 208 -0.91 4.48 -5.35
N ASP A 209 -0.62 4.82 -6.60
CA ASP A 209 -1.59 5.25 -7.62
C ASP A 209 -2.59 4.14 -8.00
N SER A 210 -2.23 2.87 -7.75
CA SER A 210 -3.10 1.73 -8.03
C SER A 210 -4.15 1.46 -6.95
N LEU A 211 -4.08 2.16 -5.81
CA LEU A 211 -5.09 2.04 -4.77
C LEU A 211 -6.46 2.40 -5.33
N THR A 212 -7.39 1.48 -5.17
CA THR A 212 -8.79 1.65 -5.57
C THR A 212 -9.69 1.37 -4.38
N VAL A 213 -10.57 2.31 -4.08
CA VAL A 213 -11.60 2.22 -3.04
C VAL A 213 -12.97 2.31 -3.70
N ARG A 214 -13.71 1.21 -3.71
CA ARG A 214 -15.08 1.13 -4.27
C ARG A 214 -16.16 1.17 -3.20
N GLY A 215 -15.77 1.05 -1.93
CA GLY A 215 -16.68 0.87 -0.81
C GLY A 215 -17.13 -0.60 -0.64
N ALA A 216 -17.67 -0.92 0.53
CA ALA A 216 -18.27 -2.24 0.80
C ALA A 216 -19.51 -2.44 -0.06
N ASN A 217 -19.67 -3.64 -0.62
CA ASN A 217 -20.89 -4.08 -1.32
C ASN A 217 -21.90 -4.58 -0.31
#